data_ae3f0a75a31b775093950d9c12ab7894
#
_entry.id   ae3f0a75a31b775093950d9c12ab7894
#
_cell.length_a   1.000
_cell.length_b   1.000
_cell.length_c   1.000
_cell.angle_alpha   90.00
_cell.angle_beta   90.00
_cell.angle_gamma   90.00
#
_symmetry.space_group_name_H-M   'P 1'
#
loop_
_entity.id
_entity.type
_entity.pdbx_description
1 polymer ?
#
loop_
_entity_poly.entity_id
_entity_poly.type
_entity_poly.pdbx_seq_one_letter_code
_entity_poly.pdbx_strand_id
1 'polypeptide(L)'
;MGVSLVTENGRVFGAGLALNEEEIYYIPVEGMITEGYLCGKLEELLHKVSESNTENIMKSNTDDVKKDPENEISDVNTDGTLKYDKKCVCALDVKALLKHIKSDDPMAVFDAGVAAYLLNPLKSSYTYDDMAKEYLNGRILPAREELLGKKTVEKAWEESAEGLAAWACYMAYTALACRKPMCEALCDTGMWNVYTQIELPLIFTLDSMEKWGISVKSEELKSYGEKLSVRIGELEKQIWQQAGEEFNINSPKQMGVILFEKLGLKGGKKTKTGYSTAADILEKLAPEYPIVKDILEYRQLTKLKSTYADGLANVIAEDGRIHSTFNQTITATGRISSTEPNLQNIPIRMELGRLIRKVFVPEEGYVFLDADYSQIELRVLAH
;
A
#
# COMPACT_ATOMS: atom_id res chain seq x y z
N MET A 1 2.73 3.90 24.76
CA MET A 1 1.26 3.71 24.76
C MET A 1 0.85 3.11 23.43
N GLY A 2 -0.07 2.14 23.43
CA GLY A 2 -0.67 1.58 22.21
C GLY A 2 -1.91 2.37 21.78
N VAL A 3 -2.06 2.61 20.49
CA VAL A 3 -3.21 3.33 19.90
C VAL A 3 -3.69 2.58 18.66
N SER A 4 -5.00 2.48 18.52
CA SER A 4 -5.67 2.07 17.30
C SER A 4 -6.84 3.01 17.00
N LEU A 5 -7.05 3.37 15.74
CA LEU A 5 -8.27 4.03 15.30
C LEU A 5 -9.18 3.03 14.59
N VAL A 6 -10.45 3.07 14.91
CA VAL A 6 -11.50 2.31 14.24
C VAL A 6 -12.11 3.21 13.18
N THR A 7 -11.78 2.94 11.92
CA THR A 7 -12.12 3.83 10.81
C THR A 7 -12.76 3.07 9.65
N GLU A 8 -13.65 3.72 8.92
CA GLU A 8 -14.19 3.24 7.64
C GLU A 8 -14.65 4.43 6.80
N ASN A 9 -14.34 4.43 5.50
CA ASN A 9 -14.71 5.48 4.55
C ASN A 9 -14.32 6.91 5.01
N GLY A 10 -13.14 7.05 5.63
CA GLY A 10 -12.63 8.34 6.11
C GLY A 10 -13.25 8.83 7.42
N ARG A 11 -14.18 8.09 8.03
CA ARG A 11 -14.82 8.43 9.32
C ARG A 11 -14.19 7.63 10.45
N VAL A 12 -14.01 8.26 11.62
CA VAL A 12 -13.55 7.61 12.85
C VAL A 12 -14.75 7.25 13.73
N PHE A 13 -14.82 5.99 14.16
CA PHE A 13 -15.87 5.47 15.04
C PHE A 13 -15.43 5.35 16.50
N GLY A 14 -14.13 5.32 16.75
CA GLY A 14 -13.56 5.26 18.09
C GLY A 14 -12.06 4.96 18.06
N ALA A 15 -11.48 4.88 19.25
CA ALA A 15 -10.08 4.53 19.46
C ALA A 15 -9.89 3.50 20.56
N GLY A 16 -9.02 2.53 20.34
CA GLY A 16 -8.45 1.69 21.38
C GLY A 16 -7.19 2.32 21.94
N LEU A 17 -7.04 2.35 23.23
CA LEU A 17 -5.87 2.87 23.94
C LEU A 17 -5.35 1.82 24.92
N ALA A 18 -4.07 1.47 24.84
CA ALA A 18 -3.37 0.63 25.82
C ALA A 18 -2.29 1.49 26.52
N LEU A 19 -2.50 1.79 27.79
CA LEU A 19 -1.52 2.53 28.60
C LEU A 19 -0.40 1.60 29.06
N ASN A 20 -0.76 0.38 29.39
CA ASN A 20 0.11 -0.75 29.72
C ASN A 20 -0.63 -2.05 29.34
N GLU A 21 -0.13 -3.21 29.74
CA GLU A 21 -0.73 -4.51 29.40
C GLU A 21 -2.04 -4.82 30.13
N GLU A 22 -2.37 -4.09 31.19
CA GLU A 22 -3.57 -4.28 32.03
C GLU A 22 -4.60 -3.16 31.82
N GLU A 23 -4.16 -1.95 31.51
CA GLU A 23 -5.01 -0.76 31.37
C GLU A 23 -5.27 -0.48 29.88
N ILE A 24 -6.34 -1.08 29.36
CA ILE A 24 -6.74 -0.98 27.96
C ILE A 24 -8.16 -0.45 27.90
N TYR A 25 -8.38 0.58 27.12
CA TYR A 25 -9.64 1.32 27.02
C TYR A 25 -10.10 1.43 25.59
N TYR A 26 -11.42 1.47 25.40
CA TYR A 26 -12.04 1.88 24.15
C TYR A 26 -12.76 3.20 24.36
N ILE A 27 -12.53 4.17 23.48
CA ILE A 27 -13.18 5.47 23.47
C ILE A 27 -14.06 5.57 22.22
N PRO A 28 -15.38 5.45 22.32
CA PRO A 28 -16.29 5.63 21.21
C PRO A 28 -16.40 7.10 20.79
N VAL A 29 -16.60 7.34 19.51
CA VAL A 29 -16.99 8.66 18.98
C VAL A 29 -18.49 8.82 19.11
N GLU A 30 -18.94 9.23 20.30
CA GLU A 30 -20.35 9.45 20.59
C GLU A 30 -20.58 10.58 21.62
N GLY A 31 -21.77 11.13 21.62
CA GLY A 31 -22.15 12.18 22.56
C GLY A 31 -21.27 13.41 22.48
N MET A 32 -20.52 13.69 23.55
CA MET A 32 -19.59 14.83 23.60
C MET A 32 -18.22 14.55 22.98
N ILE A 33 -17.88 13.28 22.74
CA ILE A 33 -16.62 12.87 22.11
C ILE A 33 -16.82 12.84 20.60
N THR A 34 -16.50 13.94 19.95
CA THR A 34 -16.51 14.02 18.48
C THR A 34 -15.21 13.49 17.90
N GLU A 35 -15.21 13.13 16.62
CA GLU A 35 -14.02 12.73 15.87
C GLU A 35 -12.89 13.78 16.01
N GLY A 36 -13.20 15.05 15.77
CA GLY A 36 -12.21 16.13 15.88
C GLY A 36 -11.66 16.27 17.29
N TYR A 37 -12.46 16.07 18.34
CA TYR A 37 -12.00 16.07 19.72
C TYR A 37 -11.04 14.90 20.00
N LEU A 38 -11.41 13.69 19.60
CA LEU A 38 -10.60 12.50 19.80
C LEU A 38 -9.26 12.60 19.06
N CYS A 39 -9.29 12.92 17.77
CA CYS A 39 -8.08 13.11 16.96
C CYS A 39 -7.19 14.22 17.52
N GLY A 40 -7.75 15.36 17.90
CA GLY A 40 -6.99 16.47 18.52
C GLY A 40 -6.31 16.06 19.83
N LYS A 41 -6.93 15.20 20.65
CA LYS A 41 -6.29 14.67 21.87
C LYS A 41 -5.15 13.69 21.57
N LEU A 42 -5.25 12.91 20.49
CA LEU A 42 -4.17 12.05 20.04
C LEU A 42 -3.00 12.86 19.44
N GLU A 43 -3.29 13.95 18.73
CA GLU A 43 -2.27 14.89 18.26
C GLU A 43 -1.51 15.56 19.42
N GLU A 44 -2.23 16.07 20.44
CA GLU A 44 -1.62 16.61 21.65
C GLU A 44 -0.69 15.62 22.36
N LEU A 45 -1.10 14.35 22.36
CA LEU A 45 -0.30 13.27 22.96
C LEU A 45 0.99 13.03 22.17
N LEU A 46 0.91 12.91 20.83
CA LEU A 46 2.07 12.72 19.97
C LEU A 46 3.05 13.89 20.11
N HIS A 47 2.55 15.12 20.15
CA HIS A 47 3.36 16.31 20.37
C HIS A 47 4.12 16.26 21.70
N LYS A 48 3.46 15.89 22.80
CA LYS A 48 4.10 15.73 24.13
C LYS A 48 5.18 14.64 24.14
N VAL A 49 4.96 13.56 23.39
CA VAL A 49 5.96 12.50 23.23
C VAL A 49 7.18 13.02 22.48
N SER A 50 6.98 13.75 21.39
CA SER A 50 8.04 14.37 20.58
C SER A 50 8.85 15.36 21.42
N GLU A 51 8.20 16.29 22.13
CA GLU A 51 8.88 17.25 23.03
C GLU A 51 9.73 16.55 24.09
N SER A 52 9.18 15.51 24.75
CA SER A 52 9.90 14.74 25.76
C SER A 52 11.14 14.06 25.20
N ASN A 53 11.09 13.55 23.96
CA ASN A 53 12.23 12.92 23.31
C ASN A 53 13.30 13.97 22.94
N THR A 54 12.91 15.15 22.46
CA THR A 54 13.82 16.25 22.12
C THR A 54 14.55 16.79 23.34
N GLU A 55 13.87 16.99 24.48
CA GLU A 55 14.49 17.41 25.72
C GLU A 55 15.52 16.41 26.24
N ASN A 56 15.25 15.12 26.13
CA ASN A 56 16.17 14.06 26.54
C ASN A 56 17.43 14.04 25.67
N ILE A 57 17.31 14.26 24.35
CA ILE A 57 18.45 14.39 23.43
C ILE A 57 19.29 15.62 23.77
N MET A 58 18.68 16.77 24.07
CA MET A 58 19.42 17.97 24.46
C MET A 58 20.18 17.80 25.77
N LYS A 59 19.62 17.13 26.77
CA LYS A 59 20.29 16.82 28.04
C LYS A 59 21.46 15.87 27.88
N SER A 60 21.35 14.85 27.03
CA SER A 60 22.44 13.89 26.78
C SER A 60 23.61 14.52 26.02
N ASN A 61 23.36 15.49 25.13
CA ASN A 61 24.40 16.18 24.37
C ASN A 61 25.20 17.23 25.19
N THR A 62 24.69 17.64 26.35
CA THR A 62 25.44 18.57 27.23
C THR A 62 26.50 17.90 28.08
N ASP A 63 26.42 16.58 28.27
CA ASP A 63 27.34 15.81 29.11
C ASP A 63 28.49 15.12 28.34
N ASP A 64 28.46 15.12 26.99
CA ASP A 64 29.40 14.38 26.14
C ASP A 64 30.14 15.29 25.13
N VAL A 65 31.14 16.06 25.64
CA VAL A 65 32.15 16.70 24.80
C VAL A 65 33.38 15.78 24.73
N LYS A 66 33.30 14.67 24.02
CA LYS A 66 34.38 13.91 23.36
C LYS A 66 33.84 12.56 22.89
N LYS A 67 33.46 12.43 21.64
CA LYS A 67 33.28 11.12 21.00
C LYS A 67 33.90 11.08 19.61
N ASP A 68 34.69 10.04 19.37
CA ASP A 68 35.26 9.70 18.05
C ASP A 68 34.12 9.31 17.08
N PRO A 69 34.17 9.77 15.81
CA PRO A 69 33.12 9.49 14.82
C PRO A 69 33.00 8.01 14.40
N GLU A 70 33.92 7.15 14.79
CA GLU A 70 33.97 5.73 14.35
C GLU A 70 33.23 4.74 15.27
N ASN A 71 32.60 5.17 16.37
CA ASN A 71 32.00 4.31 17.39
C ASN A 71 30.49 4.46 17.53
N GLU A 72 29.76 4.89 16.51
CA GLU A 72 28.30 5.12 16.58
C GLU A 72 27.42 3.90 16.28
N ILE A 73 27.91 2.69 16.34
CA ILE A 73 27.11 1.47 16.12
C ILE A 73 26.97 0.65 17.41
N SER A 74 26.60 1.27 18.52
CA SER A 74 26.10 0.53 19.67
C SER A 74 24.60 0.76 19.83
N ASP A 75 23.82 -0.32 19.87
CA ASP A 75 22.38 -0.30 20.09
C ASP A 75 22.02 0.04 21.56
N VAL A 76 23.01 0.42 22.34
CA VAL A 76 22.95 0.74 23.75
C VAL A 76 23.39 2.19 23.96
N ASN A 77 22.65 2.94 24.74
CA ASN A 77 23.03 4.28 25.20
C ASN A 77 24.24 4.19 26.14
N THR A 78 24.93 5.29 26.40
CA THR A 78 26.07 5.38 27.33
C THR A 78 25.76 4.98 28.77
N ASP A 79 24.50 4.99 29.16
CA ASP A 79 23.99 4.56 30.48
C ASP A 79 23.60 3.07 30.53
N GLY A 80 23.82 2.31 29.44
CA GLY A 80 23.44 0.91 29.36
C GLY A 80 21.98 0.65 28.99
N THR A 81 21.18 1.69 28.70
CA THR A 81 19.81 1.54 28.22
C THR A 81 19.79 1.28 26.70
N LEU A 82 18.86 0.45 26.26
CA LEU A 82 18.69 0.19 24.83
C LEU A 82 18.13 1.44 24.13
N LYS A 83 18.62 1.76 22.96
CA LYS A 83 18.22 2.95 22.18
C LYS A 83 16.71 3.02 21.89
N TYR A 84 15.99 1.91 22.01
CA TYR A 84 14.54 1.86 21.81
C TYR A 84 13.69 2.19 23.06
N ASP A 85 14.31 2.53 24.20
CA ASP A 85 13.57 2.80 25.46
C ASP A 85 12.91 4.18 25.50
N LYS A 86 12.89 4.91 24.38
CA LYS A 86 12.19 6.19 24.26
C LYS A 86 10.68 6.00 24.29
N LYS A 87 9.98 6.99 24.85
CA LYS A 87 8.51 7.03 24.80
C LYS A 87 8.04 7.17 23.36
N CYS A 88 7.05 6.38 22.96
CA CYS A 88 6.40 6.49 21.65
C CYS A 88 4.95 6.04 21.72
N VAL A 89 4.20 6.44 20.69
CA VAL A 89 2.87 5.92 20.41
C VAL A 89 3.05 4.71 19.48
N CYS A 90 2.58 3.54 19.92
CA CYS A 90 2.66 2.29 19.20
C CYS A 90 1.35 2.05 18.45
N ALA A 91 1.42 1.76 17.16
CA ALA A 91 0.29 1.37 16.35
C ALA A 91 0.64 0.15 15.48
N LEU A 92 -0.38 -0.56 15.00
CA LEU A 92 -0.17 -1.62 14.01
C LEU A 92 0.15 -1.05 12.63
N ASP A 93 -0.44 0.11 12.30
CA ASP A 93 -0.27 0.84 11.05
C ASP A 93 -0.31 2.35 11.37
N VAL A 94 0.86 2.95 11.47
CA VAL A 94 1.01 4.39 11.75
C VAL A 94 0.48 5.22 10.59
N LYS A 95 0.67 4.79 9.34
CA LYS A 95 0.17 5.53 8.18
C LYS A 95 -1.36 5.64 8.20
N ALA A 96 -2.06 4.59 8.64
CA ALA A 96 -3.50 4.65 8.82
C ALA A 96 -3.91 5.67 9.91
N LEU A 97 -3.13 5.82 10.98
CA LEU A 97 -3.35 6.89 11.97
C LEU A 97 -3.14 8.28 11.37
N LEU A 98 -2.07 8.48 10.61
CA LEU A 98 -1.71 9.78 10.01
C LEU A 98 -2.77 10.31 9.04
N LYS A 99 -3.65 9.48 8.51
CA LYS A 99 -4.81 9.92 7.72
C LYS A 99 -5.80 10.79 8.53
N HIS A 100 -5.83 10.63 9.84
CA HIS A 100 -6.78 11.29 10.74
C HIS A 100 -6.13 12.22 11.76
N ILE A 101 -4.85 12.03 12.04
CA ILE A 101 -4.08 12.83 13.02
C ILE A 101 -2.82 13.40 12.38
N LYS A 102 -2.37 14.55 12.89
CA LYS A 102 -1.15 15.20 12.40
C LYS A 102 0.03 14.86 13.28
N SER A 103 1.10 14.42 12.66
CA SER A 103 2.43 14.27 13.27
C SER A 103 3.47 14.37 12.17
N ASP A 104 4.64 14.90 12.50
CA ASP A 104 5.81 15.05 11.63
C ASP A 104 7.08 14.43 12.23
N ASP A 105 6.97 13.82 13.42
CA ASP A 105 8.11 13.22 14.13
C ASP A 105 8.07 11.70 14.06
N PRO A 106 8.89 11.07 13.18
CA PRO A 106 8.99 9.61 13.13
C PRO A 106 9.47 8.97 14.45
N MET A 107 10.20 9.72 15.30
CA MET A 107 10.70 9.19 16.56
C MET A 107 9.65 9.15 17.67
N ALA A 108 8.50 9.80 17.45
CA ALA A 108 7.36 9.76 18.39
C ALA A 108 6.47 8.52 18.23
N VAL A 109 6.72 7.69 17.22
CA VAL A 109 5.87 6.54 16.87
C VAL A 109 6.66 5.24 16.76
N PHE A 110 5.93 4.12 16.90
CA PHE A 110 6.39 2.77 16.59
C PHE A 110 5.31 2.07 15.75
N ASP A 111 5.69 1.62 14.55
CA ASP A 111 4.83 0.85 13.64
C ASP A 111 5.13 -0.64 13.76
N ALA A 112 4.20 -1.40 14.36
CA ALA A 112 4.38 -2.82 14.58
C ALA A 112 4.26 -3.63 13.28
N GLY A 113 3.46 -3.16 12.30
CA GLY A 113 3.31 -3.81 10.99
C GLY A 113 4.59 -3.74 10.18
N VAL A 114 5.23 -2.58 10.11
CA VAL A 114 6.51 -2.40 9.42
C VAL A 114 7.63 -3.16 10.14
N ALA A 115 7.65 -3.16 11.47
CA ALA A 115 8.60 -3.96 12.26
C ALA A 115 8.45 -5.46 11.96
N ALA A 116 7.23 -5.98 11.98
CA ALA A 116 6.93 -7.39 11.67
C ALA A 116 7.31 -7.75 10.22
N TYR A 117 7.08 -6.83 9.28
CA TYR A 117 7.47 -7.00 7.87
C TYR A 117 9.00 -7.12 7.72
N LEU A 118 9.77 -6.26 8.36
CA LEU A 118 11.24 -6.34 8.30
C LEU A 118 11.77 -7.65 8.89
N LEU A 119 11.13 -8.15 9.96
CA LEU A 119 11.50 -9.42 10.60
C LEU A 119 11.11 -10.64 9.75
N ASN A 120 10.01 -10.57 8.99
CA ASN A 120 9.59 -11.66 8.12
C ASN A 120 8.79 -11.15 6.90
N PRO A 121 9.49 -10.72 5.81
CA PRO A 121 8.84 -10.14 4.62
C PRO A 121 8.09 -11.15 3.74
N LEU A 122 8.14 -12.43 4.07
CA LEU A 122 7.47 -13.49 3.29
C LEU A 122 6.02 -13.73 3.71
N LYS A 123 5.55 -13.09 4.78
CA LYS A 123 4.15 -13.18 5.19
C LYS A 123 3.24 -12.42 4.24
N SER A 124 2.02 -12.94 4.06
CA SER A 124 0.98 -12.29 3.26
C SER A 124 0.21 -11.21 4.02
N SER A 125 0.25 -11.23 5.35
CA SER A 125 -0.46 -10.29 6.23
C SER A 125 0.22 -10.18 7.60
N TYR A 126 -0.02 -9.07 8.28
CA TYR A 126 0.53 -8.76 9.61
C TYR A 126 -0.63 -8.33 10.52
N THR A 127 -1.52 -9.27 10.84
CA THR A 127 -2.66 -9.01 11.72
C THR A 127 -2.25 -9.01 13.20
N TYR A 128 -3.05 -8.35 14.05
CA TYR A 128 -2.73 -8.25 15.49
C TYR A 128 -2.68 -9.60 16.18
N ASP A 129 -3.56 -10.53 15.81
CA ASP A 129 -3.63 -11.89 16.36
C ASP A 129 -2.43 -12.73 15.93
N ASP A 130 -2.00 -12.63 14.66
CA ASP A 130 -0.76 -13.25 14.18
C ASP A 130 0.48 -12.71 14.90
N MET A 131 0.56 -11.37 15.07
CA MET A 131 1.67 -10.74 15.80
C MET A 131 1.67 -11.16 17.28
N ALA A 132 0.52 -11.20 17.94
CA ALA A 132 0.43 -11.65 19.32
C ALA A 132 0.91 -13.10 19.47
N LYS A 133 0.53 -13.98 18.57
CA LYS A 133 0.99 -15.36 18.56
C LYS A 133 2.50 -15.50 18.36
N GLU A 134 3.07 -14.68 17.48
CA GLU A 134 4.50 -14.78 17.14
C GLU A 134 5.40 -14.11 18.18
N TYR A 135 5.05 -12.93 18.67
CA TYR A 135 5.92 -12.11 19.52
C TYR A 135 5.53 -12.10 21.01
N LEU A 136 4.35 -12.61 21.37
CA LEU A 136 3.88 -12.67 22.77
C LEU A 136 3.77 -14.11 23.28
N ASN A 137 4.81 -14.91 23.09
CA ASN A 137 4.93 -16.28 23.61
C ASN A 137 3.75 -17.19 23.25
N GLY A 138 3.24 -17.11 22.01
CA GLY A 138 2.14 -17.93 21.53
C GLY A 138 0.75 -17.48 22.01
N ARG A 139 0.60 -16.22 22.44
CA ARG A 139 -0.68 -15.68 22.91
C ARG A 139 -1.71 -15.70 21.80
N ILE A 140 -2.81 -16.39 22.04
CA ILE A 140 -3.94 -16.47 21.11
C ILE A 140 -4.93 -15.36 21.44
N LEU A 141 -5.20 -14.50 20.47
CA LEU A 141 -6.25 -13.48 20.53
C LEU A 141 -7.33 -13.84 19.52
N PRO A 142 -8.62 -13.50 19.78
CA PRO A 142 -9.68 -13.69 18.79
C PRO A 142 -9.39 -12.90 17.52
N ALA A 143 -9.50 -13.52 16.36
CA ALA A 143 -9.36 -12.81 15.09
C ALA A 143 -10.52 -11.82 14.87
N ARG A 144 -10.34 -10.84 13.97
CA ARG A 144 -11.39 -9.85 13.63
C ARG A 144 -12.70 -10.52 13.24
N GLU A 145 -12.63 -11.59 12.46
CA GLU A 145 -13.79 -12.35 11.98
C GLU A 145 -14.56 -13.04 13.12
N GLU A 146 -13.89 -13.42 14.20
CA GLU A 146 -14.54 -13.99 15.40
C GLU A 146 -15.31 -12.91 16.18
N LEU A 147 -14.79 -11.68 16.22
CA LEU A 147 -15.38 -10.55 16.97
C LEU A 147 -16.49 -9.86 16.17
N LEU A 148 -16.29 -9.63 14.88
CA LEU A 148 -17.15 -8.81 14.01
C LEU A 148 -17.86 -9.60 12.91
N GLY A 149 -17.44 -10.84 12.65
CA GLY A 149 -17.91 -11.59 11.49
C GLY A 149 -17.49 -10.89 10.18
N LYS A 150 -18.42 -10.88 9.22
CA LYS A 150 -18.23 -10.20 7.91
C LYS A 150 -18.78 -8.76 7.91
N LYS A 151 -19.05 -8.18 9.07
CA LYS A 151 -19.62 -6.84 9.17
C LYS A 151 -18.57 -5.78 8.78
N THR A 152 -19.03 -4.71 8.14
CA THR A 152 -18.28 -3.46 8.03
C THR A 152 -18.14 -2.83 9.42
N VAL A 153 -17.25 -1.84 9.57
CA VAL A 153 -17.06 -1.14 10.84
C VAL A 153 -18.34 -0.40 11.23
N GLU A 154 -18.99 0.30 10.29
CA GLU A 154 -20.24 1.02 10.52
C GLU A 154 -21.34 0.09 11.01
N LYS A 155 -21.51 -1.07 10.37
CA LYS A 155 -22.49 -2.07 10.79
C LYS A 155 -22.14 -2.69 12.14
N ALA A 156 -20.86 -2.91 12.42
CA ALA A 156 -20.41 -3.42 13.72
C ALA A 156 -20.62 -2.37 14.83
N TRP A 157 -20.46 -1.09 14.53
CA TRP A 157 -20.78 0.01 15.44
C TRP A 157 -22.25 -0.03 15.91
N GLU A 158 -23.18 -0.31 15.01
CA GLU A 158 -24.61 -0.36 15.32
C GLU A 158 -25.05 -1.67 16.00
N GLU A 159 -24.49 -2.81 15.56
CA GLU A 159 -24.98 -4.14 15.94
C GLU A 159 -24.06 -4.95 16.88
N SER A 160 -22.80 -4.54 17.04
CA SER A 160 -21.74 -5.30 17.74
C SER A 160 -20.73 -4.38 18.43
N ALA A 161 -21.21 -3.37 19.14
CA ALA A 161 -20.36 -2.37 19.80
C ALA A 161 -19.30 -2.99 20.73
N GLU A 162 -19.64 -4.04 21.48
CA GLU A 162 -18.68 -4.77 22.33
C GLU A 162 -17.59 -5.46 21.53
N GLY A 163 -17.95 -6.13 20.41
CA GLY A 163 -16.97 -6.75 19.52
C GLY A 163 -16.03 -5.73 18.87
N LEU A 164 -16.58 -4.57 18.47
CA LEU A 164 -15.81 -3.47 17.91
C LEU A 164 -14.82 -2.88 18.93
N ALA A 165 -15.29 -2.66 20.17
CA ALA A 165 -14.45 -2.21 21.29
C ALA A 165 -13.35 -3.21 21.59
N ALA A 166 -13.67 -4.50 21.66
CA ALA A 166 -12.69 -5.56 21.88
C ALA A 166 -11.64 -5.61 20.77
N TRP A 167 -12.06 -5.52 19.52
CA TRP A 167 -11.16 -5.48 18.36
C TRP A 167 -10.20 -4.29 18.43
N ALA A 168 -10.69 -3.09 18.69
CA ALA A 168 -9.87 -1.90 18.87
C ALA A 168 -8.88 -2.05 20.05
N CYS A 169 -9.33 -2.56 21.18
CA CYS A 169 -8.48 -2.82 22.34
C CYS A 169 -7.37 -3.84 22.04
N TYR A 170 -7.67 -4.93 21.34
CA TYR A 170 -6.66 -5.92 20.96
C TYR A 170 -5.62 -5.34 20.00
N MET A 171 -6.03 -4.51 19.04
CA MET A 171 -5.08 -3.82 18.16
C MET A 171 -4.12 -2.92 18.93
N ALA A 172 -4.65 -2.06 19.83
CA ALA A 172 -3.84 -1.16 20.63
C ALA A 172 -2.91 -1.92 21.61
N TYR A 173 -3.44 -2.96 22.26
CA TYR A 173 -2.68 -3.84 23.14
C TYR A 173 -1.51 -4.49 22.42
N THR A 174 -1.79 -5.14 21.28
CA THR A 174 -0.76 -5.87 20.51
C THR A 174 0.34 -4.92 20.03
N ALA A 175 -0.02 -3.74 19.52
CA ALA A 175 0.96 -2.74 19.10
C ALA A 175 1.92 -2.34 20.24
N LEU A 176 1.39 -2.19 21.46
CA LEU A 176 2.19 -1.86 22.63
C LEU A 176 3.04 -3.04 23.10
N ALA A 177 2.41 -4.20 23.32
CA ALA A 177 3.05 -5.37 23.92
C ALA A 177 4.14 -5.98 23.03
N CYS A 178 3.92 -5.96 21.70
CA CYS A 178 4.90 -6.47 20.73
C CYS A 178 6.10 -5.53 20.53
N ARG A 179 6.02 -4.27 20.96
CA ARG A 179 7.12 -3.30 20.74
C ARG A 179 8.46 -3.81 21.26
N LYS A 180 8.53 -4.20 22.54
CA LYS A 180 9.79 -4.63 23.14
C LYS A 180 10.39 -5.85 22.45
N PRO A 181 9.68 -6.99 22.31
CA PRO A 181 10.25 -8.16 21.65
C PRO A 181 10.59 -7.91 20.16
N MET A 182 9.84 -7.05 19.46
CA MET A 182 10.18 -6.69 18.08
C MET A 182 11.44 -5.81 18.00
N CYS A 183 11.60 -4.84 18.90
CA CYS A 183 12.83 -4.02 18.94
C CYS A 183 14.06 -4.90 19.23
N GLU A 184 13.97 -5.83 20.18
CA GLU A 184 15.03 -6.79 20.48
C GLU A 184 15.37 -7.63 19.21
N ALA A 185 14.36 -8.19 18.55
CA ALA A 185 14.57 -8.96 17.33
C ALA A 185 15.14 -8.13 16.17
N LEU A 186 14.73 -6.86 16.00
CA LEU A 186 15.31 -5.94 15.00
C LEU A 186 16.79 -5.65 15.29
N CYS A 187 17.17 -5.49 16.56
CA CYS A 187 18.56 -5.33 16.95
C CYS A 187 19.37 -6.62 16.65
N ASP A 188 18.87 -7.77 17.08
CA ASP A 188 19.51 -9.07 16.90
C ASP A 188 19.75 -9.42 15.41
N THR A 189 18.82 -9.01 14.54
CA THR A 189 18.91 -9.22 13.10
C THR A 189 19.66 -8.10 12.35
N GLY A 190 20.10 -7.05 13.04
CA GLY A 190 20.76 -5.88 12.44
C GLY A 190 19.80 -4.96 11.65
N MET A 191 18.48 -5.17 11.78
CA MET A 191 17.46 -4.40 11.05
C MET A 191 17.03 -3.11 11.76
N TRP A 192 17.50 -2.87 12.99
CA TRP A 192 17.12 -1.68 13.76
C TRP A 192 17.38 -0.35 13.04
N ASN A 193 18.56 -0.21 12.42
CA ASN A 193 18.88 1.00 11.68
C ASN A 193 18.03 1.15 10.40
N VAL A 194 17.73 0.06 9.71
CA VAL A 194 16.82 0.07 8.55
C VAL A 194 15.43 0.54 8.99
N TYR A 195 14.93 -0.01 10.10
CA TYR A 195 13.65 0.37 10.67
C TYR A 195 13.59 1.85 11.02
N THR A 196 14.56 2.36 11.81
CA THR A 196 14.51 3.72 12.37
C THR A 196 14.92 4.81 11.40
N GLN A 197 15.87 4.53 10.49
CA GLN A 197 16.43 5.56 9.60
C GLN A 197 15.82 5.56 8.20
N ILE A 198 15.17 4.47 7.80
CA ILE A 198 14.60 4.32 6.45
C ILE A 198 13.10 4.10 6.53
N GLU A 199 12.65 2.98 7.09
CA GLU A 199 11.26 2.55 6.97
C GLU A 199 10.29 3.41 7.78
N LEU A 200 10.66 3.80 8.99
CA LEU A 200 9.81 4.62 9.84
C LEU A 200 9.63 6.05 9.29
N PRO A 201 10.70 6.77 8.88
CA PRO A 201 10.55 8.06 8.18
C PRO A 201 9.81 7.95 6.85
N LEU A 202 9.95 6.82 6.13
CA LEU A 202 9.29 6.59 4.86
C LEU A 202 7.76 6.57 5.00
N ILE A 203 7.21 6.12 6.14
CA ILE A 203 5.76 6.16 6.44
C ILE A 203 5.21 7.58 6.23
N PHE A 204 5.90 8.58 6.80
CA PHE A 204 5.50 9.99 6.72
C PHE A 204 5.63 10.55 5.30
N THR A 205 6.67 10.13 4.58
CA THR A 205 6.85 10.49 3.18
C THR A 205 5.72 9.93 2.32
N LEU A 206 5.36 8.65 2.50
CA LEU A 206 4.29 8.01 1.76
C LEU A 206 2.91 8.60 2.11
N ASP A 207 2.65 8.89 3.38
CA ASP A 207 1.44 9.60 3.81
C ASP A 207 1.32 10.98 3.14
N SER A 208 2.42 11.74 3.10
CA SER A 208 2.46 13.03 2.40
C SER A 208 2.20 12.88 0.90
N MET A 209 2.79 11.87 0.24
CA MET A 209 2.57 11.57 -1.17
C MET A 209 1.11 11.20 -1.45
N GLU A 210 0.51 10.36 -0.61
CA GLU A 210 -0.90 9.97 -0.71
C GLU A 210 -1.84 11.18 -0.57
N LYS A 211 -1.58 12.06 0.41
CA LYS A 211 -2.35 13.29 0.64
C LYS A 211 -2.19 14.31 -0.48
N TRP A 212 -0.98 14.46 -0.99
CA TRP A 212 -0.72 15.42 -2.08
C TRP A 212 -1.29 14.96 -3.41
N GLY A 213 -1.17 13.68 -3.74
CA GLY A 213 -1.60 13.10 -5.02
C GLY A 213 -0.81 13.65 -6.21
N ILE A 214 -1.26 13.33 -7.42
CA ILE A 214 -0.67 13.79 -8.68
C ILE A 214 -1.72 14.41 -9.58
N SER A 215 -1.45 15.61 -10.12
CA SER A 215 -2.37 16.33 -10.99
C SER A 215 -2.53 15.64 -12.34
N VAL A 216 -3.75 15.57 -12.84
CA VAL A 216 -4.13 14.88 -14.09
C VAL A 216 -4.97 15.79 -14.96
N LYS A 217 -4.62 15.87 -16.24
CA LYS A 217 -5.43 16.54 -17.26
C LYS A 217 -6.60 15.66 -17.67
N SER A 218 -7.73 15.79 -17.00
CA SER A 218 -8.94 14.98 -17.20
C SER A 218 -9.44 15.00 -18.66
N GLU A 219 -9.46 16.16 -19.29
CA GLU A 219 -9.92 16.31 -20.69
C GLU A 219 -9.00 15.62 -21.69
N GLU A 220 -7.68 15.67 -21.47
CA GLU A 220 -6.72 14.94 -22.30
C GLU A 220 -6.88 13.42 -22.14
N LEU A 221 -7.12 12.97 -20.90
CA LEU A 221 -7.37 11.55 -20.61
C LEU A 221 -8.66 11.05 -21.27
N LYS A 222 -9.73 11.85 -21.23
CA LYS A 222 -11.00 11.56 -21.91
C LYS A 222 -10.83 11.48 -23.42
N SER A 223 -10.19 12.50 -24.03
CA SER A 223 -9.87 12.50 -25.47
C SER A 223 -9.04 11.29 -25.88
N TYR A 224 -8.10 10.88 -25.02
CA TYR A 224 -7.33 9.67 -25.25
C TYR A 224 -8.22 8.41 -25.24
N GLY A 225 -9.14 8.28 -24.25
CA GLY A 225 -10.10 7.18 -24.18
C GLY A 225 -11.01 7.09 -25.42
N GLU A 226 -11.44 8.23 -25.97
CA GLU A 226 -12.23 8.32 -27.21
C GLU A 226 -11.45 7.81 -28.41
N LYS A 227 -10.19 8.21 -28.58
CA LYS A 227 -9.30 7.71 -29.65
C LYS A 227 -9.10 6.20 -29.58
N LEU A 228 -8.91 5.66 -28.38
CA LEU A 228 -8.85 4.21 -28.17
C LEU A 228 -10.15 3.52 -28.59
N SER A 229 -11.31 4.10 -28.25
CA SER A 229 -12.62 3.53 -28.60
C SER A 229 -12.81 3.42 -30.11
N VAL A 230 -12.41 4.45 -30.87
CA VAL A 230 -12.48 4.43 -32.33
C VAL A 230 -11.65 3.27 -32.90
N ARG A 231 -10.39 3.15 -32.46
CA ARG A 231 -9.49 2.10 -32.95
C ARG A 231 -9.93 0.70 -32.55
N ILE A 232 -10.43 0.54 -31.32
CA ILE A 232 -11.01 -0.72 -30.82
C ILE A 232 -12.19 -1.15 -31.72
N GLY A 233 -13.10 -0.21 -32.05
CA GLY A 233 -14.24 -0.49 -32.93
C GLY A 233 -13.86 -0.85 -34.36
N GLU A 234 -12.79 -0.26 -34.90
CA GLU A 234 -12.23 -0.64 -36.20
C GLU A 234 -11.70 -2.08 -36.19
N LEU A 235 -10.88 -2.41 -35.16
CA LEU A 235 -10.31 -3.75 -34.97
C LEU A 235 -11.40 -4.82 -34.79
N GLU A 236 -12.43 -4.51 -34.01
CA GLU A 236 -13.56 -5.40 -33.79
C GLU A 236 -14.22 -5.80 -35.11
N LYS A 237 -14.52 -4.82 -35.97
CA LYS A 237 -15.08 -5.06 -37.31
C LYS A 237 -14.14 -5.86 -38.20
N GLN A 238 -12.84 -5.55 -38.18
CA GLN A 238 -11.82 -6.28 -38.95
C GLN A 238 -11.71 -7.74 -38.51
N ILE A 239 -11.70 -7.99 -37.18
CA ILE A 239 -11.65 -9.35 -36.63
C ILE A 239 -12.90 -10.14 -37.02
N TRP A 240 -14.11 -9.58 -36.91
CA TRP A 240 -15.35 -10.25 -37.31
C TRP A 240 -15.39 -10.54 -38.82
N GLN A 241 -14.92 -9.61 -39.62
CA GLN A 241 -14.81 -9.82 -41.08
C GLN A 241 -13.88 -10.99 -41.41
N GLN A 242 -12.73 -11.09 -40.73
CA GLN A 242 -11.77 -12.18 -40.94
C GLN A 242 -12.30 -13.52 -40.39
N ALA A 243 -13.07 -13.47 -39.30
CA ALA A 243 -13.71 -14.65 -38.71
C ALA A 243 -14.92 -15.15 -39.48
N GLY A 244 -15.53 -14.27 -40.28
CA GLY A 244 -16.77 -14.54 -41.04
C GLY A 244 -18.03 -14.53 -40.17
N GLU A 245 -17.95 -14.11 -38.93
CA GLU A 245 -19.08 -13.94 -37.98
C GLU A 245 -18.71 -13.02 -36.82
N GLU A 246 -19.74 -12.46 -36.19
CA GLU A 246 -19.60 -11.71 -34.93
C GLU A 246 -19.48 -12.66 -33.74
N PHE A 247 -18.55 -12.40 -32.85
CA PHE A 247 -18.36 -13.13 -31.61
C PHE A 247 -17.77 -12.23 -30.51
N ASN A 248 -17.84 -12.67 -29.27
CA ASN A 248 -17.22 -11.91 -28.17
C ASN A 248 -15.70 -12.17 -28.13
N ILE A 249 -14.93 -11.20 -28.64
CA ILE A 249 -13.46 -11.23 -28.70
C ILE A 249 -12.82 -11.33 -27.31
N ASN A 250 -13.52 -10.82 -26.27
CA ASN A 250 -13.05 -10.91 -24.88
C ASN A 250 -13.34 -12.28 -24.24
N SER A 251 -14.07 -13.18 -24.90
CA SER A 251 -14.31 -14.53 -24.43
C SER A 251 -13.24 -15.51 -24.91
N PRO A 252 -12.33 -16.01 -24.05
CA PRO A 252 -11.30 -16.96 -24.44
C PRO A 252 -11.88 -18.23 -25.07
N LYS A 253 -13.08 -18.66 -24.60
CA LYS A 253 -13.77 -19.83 -25.11
C LYS A 253 -14.24 -19.63 -26.56
N GLN A 254 -14.96 -18.54 -26.83
CA GLN A 254 -15.44 -18.26 -28.18
C GLN A 254 -14.28 -18.04 -29.15
N MET A 255 -13.28 -17.27 -28.73
CA MET A 255 -12.08 -17.04 -29.53
C MET A 255 -11.34 -18.34 -29.85
N GLY A 256 -11.21 -19.25 -28.89
CA GLY A 256 -10.58 -20.55 -29.11
C GLY A 256 -11.30 -21.38 -30.17
N VAL A 257 -12.64 -21.39 -30.16
CA VAL A 257 -13.46 -22.08 -31.18
C VAL A 257 -13.26 -21.42 -32.56
N ILE A 258 -13.34 -20.09 -32.65
CA ILE A 258 -13.14 -19.36 -33.92
C ILE A 258 -11.77 -19.63 -34.51
N LEU A 259 -10.71 -19.43 -33.74
CA LEU A 259 -9.33 -19.54 -34.26
C LEU A 259 -8.95 -21.00 -34.60
N PHE A 260 -9.23 -21.95 -33.73
CA PHE A 260 -8.67 -23.30 -33.84
C PHE A 260 -9.62 -24.34 -34.41
N GLU A 261 -10.94 -24.15 -34.30
CA GLU A 261 -11.92 -25.12 -34.86
C GLU A 261 -12.49 -24.59 -36.19
N LYS A 262 -12.87 -23.31 -36.27
CA LYS A 262 -13.51 -22.77 -37.47
C LYS A 262 -12.50 -22.37 -38.52
N LEU A 263 -11.50 -21.56 -38.15
CA LEU A 263 -10.45 -21.09 -39.07
C LEU A 263 -9.29 -22.09 -39.21
N GLY A 264 -9.23 -23.11 -38.35
CA GLY A 264 -8.25 -24.20 -38.44
C GLY A 264 -6.80 -23.79 -38.23
N LEU A 265 -6.51 -22.73 -37.44
CA LEU A 265 -5.15 -22.28 -37.20
C LEU A 265 -4.32 -23.40 -36.55
N LYS A 266 -3.11 -23.63 -37.07
CA LYS A 266 -2.18 -24.61 -36.52
C LYS A 266 -1.41 -24.03 -35.34
N GLY A 267 -1.07 -24.87 -34.33
CA GLY A 267 -0.28 -24.43 -33.15
C GLY A 267 -1.10 -24.13 -31.90
N GLY A 268 -2.42 -24.36 -31.91
CA GLY A 268 -3.26 -24.19 -30.73
C GLY A 268 -2.94 -25.21 -29.63
N LYS A 269 -2.83 -24.72 -28.37
CA LYS A 269 -2.63 -25.58 -27.19
C LYS A 269 -3.97 -25.90 -26.55
N LYS A 270 -4.37 -27.18 -26.53
CA LYS A 270 -5.58 -27.65 -25.83
C LYS A 270 -5.38 -27.62 -24.30
N THR A 271 -6.40 -27.18 -23.61
CA THR A 271 -6.54 -27.22 -22.15
C THR A 271 -7.76 -28.04 -21.76
N LYS A 272 -7.97 -28.24 -20.46
CA LYS A 272 -9.19 -28.98 -19.97
C LYS A 272 -10.51 -28.29 -20.35
N THR A 273 -10.50 -26.98 -20.60
CA THR A 273 -11.68 -26.15 -20.86
C THR A 273 -11.79 -25.63 -22.30
N GLY A 274 -10.91 -26.07 -23.20
CA GLY A 274 -10.87 -25.63 -24.60
C GLY A 274 -9.44 -25.28 -25.05
N TYR A 275 -9.32 -24.37 -26.03
CA TYR A 275 -8.02 -23.91 -26.49
C TYR A 275 -7.50 -22.74 -25.67
N SER A 276 -6.20 -22.72 -25.39
CA SER A 276 -5.56 -21.59 -24.74
C SER A 276 -5.43 -20.43 -25.74
N THR A 277 -5.90 -19.26 -25.32
CA THR A 277 -5.73 -17.99 -26.04
C THR A 277 -4.83 -17.03 -25.27
N ALA A 278 -3.88 -17.57 -24.47
CA ALA A 278 -2.89 -16.81 -23.75
C ALA A 278 -1.97 -16.03 -24.70
N ALA A 279 -1.46 -14.88 -24.26
CA ALA A 279 -0.70 -13.98 -25.11
C ALA A 279 0.53 -14.67 -25.73
N ASP A 280 1.27 -15.44 -24.98
CA ASP A 280 2.46 -16.19 -25.42
C ASP A 280 2.19 -17.18 -26.57
N ILE A 281 0.97 -17.71 -26.65
CA ILE A 281 0.52 -18.61 -27.72
C ILE A 281 0.12 -17.78 -28.94
N LEU A 282 -0.66 -16.73 -28.74
CA LEU A 282 -1.12 -15.87 -29.82
C LEU A 282 0.05 -15.12 -30.46
N GLU A 283 1.03 -14.63 -29.70
CA GLU A 283 2.22 -13.96 -30.21
C GLU A 283 3.04 -14.85 -31.16
N LYS A 284 3.09 -16.15 -30.93
CA LYS A 284 3.76 -17.10 -31.83
C LYS A 284 3.00 -17.30 -33.15
N LEU A 285 1.69 -17.10 -33.16
CA LEU A 285 0.83 -17.25 -34.32
C LEU A 285 0.66 -15.94 -35.13
N ALA A 286 0.87 -14.79 -34.49
CA ALA A 286 0.68 -13.48 -35.07
C ALA A 286 1.45 -13.24 -36.41
N PRO A 287 2.70 -13.74 -36.59
CA PRO A 287 3.41 -13.57 -37.86
C PRO A 287 2.74 -14.26 -39.05
N GLU A 288 2.01 -15.36 -38.83
CA GLU A 288 1.39 -16.15 -39.88
C GLU A 288 -0.08 -15.79 -40.13
N TYR A 289 -0.77 -15.25 -39.09
CA TYR A 289 -2.22 -15.05 -39.13
C TYR A 289 -2.60 -13.59 -38.79
N PRO A 290 -3.03 -12.78 -39.77
CA PRO A 290 -3.42 -11.37 -39.53
C PRO A 290 -4.48 -11.19 -38.47
N ILE A 291 -5.50 -12.06 -38.41
CA ILE A 291 -6.55 -12.03 -37.37
C ILE A 291 -5.98 -12.11 -35.96
N VAL A 292 -4.92 -12.90 -35.76
CA VAL A 292 -4.28 -13.06 -34.44
C VAL A 292 -3.55 -11.78 -34.05
N LYS A 293 -2.91 -11.12 -34.99
CA LYS A 293 -2.29 -9.81 -34.79
C LYS A 293 -3.32 -8.76 -34.36
N ASP A 294 -4.44 -8.69 -35.06
CA ASP A 294 -5.53 -7.76 -34.78
C ASP A 294 -6.18 -8.06 -33.40
N ILE A 295 -6.33 -9.33 -33.02
CA ILE A 295 -6.81 -9.76 -31.70
C ILE A 295 -5.85 -9.33 -30.59
N LEU A 296 -4.54 -9.45 -30.79
CA LEU A 296 -3.54 -9.01 -29.81
C LEU A 296 -3.60 -7.49 -29.62
N GLU A 297 -3.68 -6.73 -30.72
CA GLU A 297 -3.84 -5.27 -30.69
C GLU A 297 -5.15 -4.89 -29.98
N TYR A 298 -6.28 -5.50 -30.36
CA TYR A 298 -7.59 -5.28 -29.72
C TYR A 298 -7.54 -5.49 -28.21
N ARG A 299 -7.02 -6.62 -27.75
CA ARG A 299 -6.88 -6.92 -26.30
C ARG A 299 -6.02 -5.90 -25.59
N GLN A 300 -4.94 -5.49 -26.22
CA GLN A 300 -4.02 -4.52 -25.68
C GLN A 300 -4.68 -3.14 -25.53
N LEU A 301 -5.38 -2.67 -26.55
CA LEU A 301 -6.08 -1.38 -26.52
C LEU A 301 -7.27 -1.41 -25.57
N THR A 302 -8.03 -2.51 -25.51
CA THR A 302 -9.13 -2.68 -24.57
C THR A 302 -8.64 -2.63 -23.13
N LYS A 303 -7.51 -3.28 -22.82
CA LYS A 303 -6.88 -3.21 -21.49
C LYS A 303 -6.39 -1.80 -21.18
N LEU A 304 -5.76 -1.10 -22.13
CA LEU A 304 -5.34 0.28 -21.96
C LEU A 304 -6.53 1.20 -21.67
N LYS A 305 -7.61 1.04 -22.41
CA LYS A 305 -8.81 1.84 -22.20
C LYS A 305 -9.44 1.57 -20.84
N SER A 306 -9.76 0.32 -20.54
CA SER A 306 -10.47 -0.03 -19.31
C SER A 306 -9.67 0.25 -18.05
N THR A 307 -8.36 -0.05 -18.05
CA THR A 307 -7.53 0.08 -16.84
C THR A 307 -7.02 1.50 -16.65
N TYR A 308 -6.60 2.18 -17.73
CA TYR A 308 -5.91 3.46 -17.61
C TYR A 308 -6.77 4.65 -18.07
N ALA A 309 -7.44 4.59 -19.23
CA ALA A 309 -8.26 5.72 -19.62
C ALA A 309 -9.49 5.87 -18.73
N ASP A 310 -10.34 4.84 -18.71
CA ASP A 310 -11.59 4.86 -17.93
C ASP A 310 -11.31 4.67 -16.42
N GLY A 311 -10.39 3.75 -16.08
CA GLY A 311 -10.05 3.45 -14.68
C GLY A 311 -9.44 4.64 -13.95
N LEU A 312 -8.51 5.38 -14.56
CA LEU A 312 -7.94 6.57 -13.94
C LEU A 312 -8.94 7.74 -13.90
N ALA A 313 -9.77 7.89 -14.95
CA ALA A 313 -10.78 8.95 -14.96
C ALA A 313 -11.78 8.83 -13.80
N ASN A 314 -12.11 7.60 -13.39
CA ASN A 314 -13.06 7.34 -12.31
C ASN A 314 -12.48 7.60 -10.89
N VAL A 315 -11.16 7.76 -10.76
CA VAL A 315 -10.48 7.98 -9.48
C VAL A 315 -9.82 9.35 -9.37
N ILE A 316 -10.09 10.25 -10.32
CA ILE A 316 -9.71 11.65 -10.19
C ILE A 316 -10.60 12.28 -9.13
N ALA A 317 -9.98 12.80 -8.06
CA ALA A 317 -10.66 13.46 -6.97
C ALA A 317 -11.16 14.88 -7.37
N GLU A 318 -11.93 15.52 -6.49
CA GLU A 318 -12.48 16.87 -6.73
C GLU A 318 -11.40 17.95 -6.93
N ASP A 319 -10.22 17.74 -6.37
CA ASP A 319 -9.05 18.62 -6.54
C ASP A 319 -8.31 18.42 -7.87
N GLY A 320 -8.80 17.54 -8.75
CA GLY A 320 -8.20 17.22 -10.05
C GLY A 320 -6.97 16.33 -9.98
N ARG A 321 -6.76 15.64 -8.86
CA ARG A 321 -5.61 14.77 -8.60
C ARG A 321 -6.02 13.32 -8.45
N ILE A 322 -5.06 12.43 -8.62
CA ILE A 322 -5.17 11.02 -8.28
C ILE A 322 -4.34 10.76 -7.02
N HIS A 323 -4.98 10.18 -6.01
CA HIS A 323 -4.40 9.78 -4.73
C HIS A 323 -4.28 8.25 -4.71
N SER A 324 -3.08 7.75 -4.98
CA SER A 324 -2.79 6.32 -4.91
C SER A 324 -2.40 5.94 -3.49
N THR A 325 -2.62 4.70 -3.09
CA THR A 325 -2.11 4.14 -1.84
C THR A 325 -0.77 3.45 -2.07
N PHE A 326 0.24 3.79 -1.28
CA PHE A 326 1.58 3.21 -1.33
C PHE A 326 1.82 2.28 -0.15
N ASN A 327 2.08 0.99 -0.42
CA ASN A 327 2.22 -0.03 0.62
C ASN A 327 3.68 -0.45 0.78
N GLN A 328 4.19 -0.40 2.03
CA GLN A 328 5.55 -0.81 2.37
C GLN A 328 5.67 -2.32 2.63
N THR A 329 4.60 -2.98 3.08
CA THR A 329 4.62 -4.33 3.66
C THR A 329 4.09 -5.44 2.75
N ILE A 330 3.89 -5.16 1.45
CA ILE A 330 3.26 -6.13 0.52
C ILE A 330 4.30 -6.98 -0.22
N THR A 331 5.43 -6.38 -0.62
CA THR A 331 6.40 -7.09 -1.46
C THR A 331 7.48 -7.77 -0.61
N ALA A 332 7.86 -8.99 -0.94
CA ALA A 332 8.94 -9.70 -0.25
C ALA A 332 10.36 -9.10 -0.48
N THR A 333 10.47 -8.11 -1.36
CA THR A 333 11.77 -7.57 -1.83
C THR A 333 12.10 -6.18 -1.30
N GLY A 334 11.28 -5.60 -0.42
CA GLY A 334 11.44 -4.22 0.04
C GLY A 334 10.95 -3.15 -0.94
N ARG A 335 10.37 -3.54 -2.08
CA ARG A 335 9.78 -2.56 -3.01
C ARG A 335 8.45 -2.05 -2.50
N ILE A 336 8.15 -0.78 -2.75
CA ILE A 336 6.84 -0.19 -2.51
C ILE A 336 5.87 -0.67 -3.60
N SER A 337 4.66 -1.03 -3.23
CA SER A 337 3.58 -1.28 -4.19
C SER A 337 2.57 -0.14 -4.20
N SER A 338 1.96 0.11 -5.36
CA SER A 338 0.93 1.13 -5.56
C SER A 338 -0.41 0.46 -5.84
N THR A 339 -1.46 0.88 -5.13
CA THR A 339 -2.84 0.37 -5.28
C THR A 339 -3.85 1.51 -5.25
N GLU A 340 -5.00 1.32 -5.83
CA GLU A 340 -6.17 2.22 -5.78
C GLU A 340 -5.90 3.67 -6.20
N PRO A 341 -5.39 3.91 -7.43
CA PRO A 341 -5.06 2.98 -8.51
C PRO A 341 -3.59 2.54 -8.49
N ASN A 342 -3.27 1.42 -9.17
CA ASN A 342 -1.88 1.04 -9.39
C ASN A 342 -1.25 1.91 -10.49
N LEU A 343 -0.40 2.86 -10.10
CA LEU A 343 0.31 3.78 -11.00
C LEU A 343 1.64 3.21 -11.51
N GLN A 344 2.15 2.12 -10.92
CA GLN A 344 3.44 1.54 -11.31
C GLN A 344 3.38 0.76 -12.63
N ASN A 345 2.19 0.29 -13.02
CA ASN A 345 2.00 -0.56 -14.20
C ASN A 345 1.58 0.22 -15.46
N ILE A 346 1.70 1.54 -15.49
CA ILE A 346 1.40 2.35 -16.67
C ILE A 346 2.40 1.99 -17.77
N PRO A 347 1.93 1.51 -18.96
CA PRO A 347 2.81 1.02 -20.01
C PRO A 347 3.77 2.09 -20.54
N ILE A 348 5.03 1.71 -20.78
CA ILE A 348 6.08 2.60 -21.27
C ILE A 348 6.55 2.23 -22.69
N ARG A 349 6.43 0.94 -23.06
CA ARG A 349 6.99 0.42 -24.34
C ARG A 349 6.14 0.77 -25.54
N MET A 350 4.84 0.90 -25.36
CA MET A 350 3.90 1.22 -26.42
C MET A 350 3.75 2.72 -26.59
N GLU A 351 3.64 3.19 -27.84
CA GLU A 351 3.40 4.60 -28.15
C GLU A 351 2.12 5.11 -27.50
N LEU A 352 1.03 4.35 -27.61
CA LEU A 352 -0.24 4.68 -26.97
C LEU A 352 -0.14 4.67 -25.44
N GLY A 353 0.64 3.76 -24.83
CA GLY A 353 0.90 3.76 -23.40
C GLY A 353 1.67 5.00 -22.94
N ARG A 354 2.60 5.50 -23.76
CA ARG A 354 3.32 6.76 -23.47
C ARG A 354 2.41 7.98 -23.45
N LEU A 355 1.33 7.98 -24.24
CA LEU A 355 0.37 9.09 -24.24
C LEU A 355 -0.36 9.21 -22.91
N ILE A 356 -0.64 8.10 -22.22
CA ILE A 356 -1.24 8.11 -20.86
C ILE A 356 -0.34 8.87 -19.88
N ARG A 357 0.98 8.67 -19.97
CA ARG A 357 1.92 9.36 -19.06
C ARG A 357 1.91 10.89 -19.23
N LYS A 358 1.55 11.39 -20.40
CA LYS A 358 1.49 12.83 -20.68
C LYS A 358 0.32 13.55 -20.00
N VAL A 359 -0.69 12.82 -19.54
CA VAL A 359 -1.81 13.41 -18.82
C VAL A 359 -1.44 13.77 -17.38
N PHE A 360 -0.39 13.17 -16.82
CA PHE A 360 0.17 13.53 -15.53
C PHE A 360 1.04 14.77 -15.68
N VAL A 361 0.73 15.79 -14.92
CA VAL A 361 1.41 17.08 -15.00
C VAL A 361 1.81 17.57 -13.63
N PRO A 362 2.90 18.34 -13.49
CA PRO A 362 3.19 19.01 -12.25
C PRO A 362 2.14 20.11 -12.02
N GLU A 363 1.96 20.52 -10.78
CA GLU A 363 1.17 21.69 -10.43
C GLU A 363 1.81 22.96 -11.00
N GLU A 364 1.03 24.02 -11.16
CA GLU A 364 1.53 25.29 -11.66
C GLU A 364 2.65 25.83 -10.76
N GLY A 365 3.78 26.19 -11.36
CA GLY A 365 4.98 26.62 -10.65
C GLY A 365 5.91 25.49 -10.20
N TYR A 366 5.53 24.22 -10.41
CA TYR A 366 6.35 23.06 -10.08
C TYR A 366 6.89 22.36 -11.35
N VAL A 367 7.88 21.51 -11.16
CA VAL A 367 8.46 20.67 -12.21
C VAL A 367 8.59 19.23 -11.70
N PHE A 368 8.53 18.27 -12.59
CA PHE A 368 8.92 16.90 -12.24
C PHE A 368 10.44 16.81 -12.09
N LEU A 369 10.88 16.23 -10.99
CA LEU A 369 12.25 15.78 -10.79
C LEU A 369 12.26 14.24 -10.83
N ASP A 370 12.97 13.68 -11.79
CA ASP A 370 13.18 12.23 -11.92
C ASP A 370 14.62 11.91 -11.52
N ALA A 371 14.79 11.06 -10.51
CA ALA A 371 16.09 10.60 -10.04
C ALA A 371 16.04 9.10 -9.80
N ASP A 372 16.91 8.36 -10.47
CA ASP A 372 17.00 6.90 -10.39
C ASP A 372 18.44 6.41 -10.26
N TYR A 373 18.65 5.34 -9.49
CA TYR A 373 19.95 4.69 -9.38
C TYR A 373 20.23 3.82 -10.58
N SER A 374 21.30 4.15 -11.32
CA SER A 374 21.73 3.34 -12.45
C SER A 374 22.27 1.98 -11.98
N GLN A 375 21.70 0.88 -12.50
CA GLN A 375 22.17 -0.49 -12.30
C GLN A 375 22.29 -0.90 -10.82
N ILE A 376 21.30 -0.55 -9.99
CA ILE A 376 21.33 -0.78 -8.54
C ILE A 376 21.53 -2.27 -8.21
N GLU A 377 20.87 -3.18 -8.93
CA GLU A 377 20.99 -4.62 -8.73
C GLU A 377 22.41 -5.12 -8.97
N LEU A 378 23.09 -4.61 -10.02
CA LEU A 378 24.48 -4.98 -10.29
C LEU A 378 25.43 -4.42 -9.24
N ARG A 379 25.15 -3.25 -8.68
CA ARG A 379 25.95 -2.65 -7.59
C ARG A 379 25.83 -3.47 -6.32
N VAL A 380 24.60 -3.88 -5.96
CA VAL A 380 24.36 -4.76 -4.80
C VAL A 380 25.03 -6.13 -5.01
N LEU A 381 24.96 -6.69 -6.23
CA LEU A 381 25.62 -7.96 -6.53
C LEU A 381 27.15 -7.88 -6.43
N ALA A 382 27.72 -6.74 -6.76
CA ALA A 382 29.18 -6.52 -6.73
C ALA A 382 29.71 -6.27 -5.32
N HIS A 383 28.89 -5.82 -4.39
CA HIS A 383 29.22 -5.58 -2.98
C HIS A 383 29.27 -6.88 -2.20
#